data_62b410ac2778cda6393ed6e096a2b5a1
#
_entry.id   62b410ac2778cda6393ed6e096a2b5a1
#
_cell.length_a   1.000
_cell.length_b   1.000
_cell.length_c   1.000
_cell.angle_alpha   90.00
_cell.angle_beta   90.00
_cell.angle_gamma   90.00
#
_symmetry.space_group_name_H-M   'P 1'
#
loop_
_entity.id
_entity.type
_entity.pdbx_description
1 polymer ?
#
loop_
_entity_poly.entity_id
_entity_poly.type
_entity_poly.pdbx_seq_one_letter_code
_entity_poly.pdbx_strand_id
1 'polypeptide(L)'
;MKATKMLAYTGVGAALVAAATIVIQIPSPQTKGYINLGDTLIFTIAMLFGAKIGGLAGGIGSALADIISGYAHWAPFTLVIKGIEGFIVGSFVYNPENVYKKLPFLILAGLEMVVGYFLAEVILYGIGPALVEIPGNCFQAGSGIIFSILILSAIRRIKKT
;
A
#
# COMPACT_ATOMS: atom_id res chain seq x y z
N MET A 1 10.45 -13.45 -15.77
CA MET A 1 9.83 -14.44 -14.83
C MET A 1 8.72 -15.18 -15.59
N LYS A 2 8.57 -16.51 -15.40
CA LYS A 2 7.47 -17.29 -16.01
C LYS A 2 6.10 -16.78 -15.50
N ALA A 3 5.07 -16.77 -16.36
CA ALA A 3 3.73 -16.28 -16.01
C ALA A 3 3.14 -16.94 -14.73
N THR A 4 3.32 -18.24 -14.59
CA THR A 4 2.87 -19.00 -13.41
C THR A 4 3.49 -18.49 -12.10
N LYS A 5 4.81 -18.16 -12.10
CA LYS A 5 5.47 -17.61 -10.91
C LYS A 5 4.96 -16.21 -10.59
N MET A 6 4.74 -15.39 -11.61
CA MET A 6 4.17 -14.06 -11.42
C MET A 6 2.79 -14.13 -10.78
N LEU A 7 1.92 -15.01 -11.29
CA LEU A 7 0.57 -15.21 -10.74
C LEU A 7 0.61 -15.69 -9.27
N ALA A 8 1.48 -16.65 -8.95
CA ALA A 8 1.64 -17.15 -7.59
C ALA A 8 2.12 -16.05 -6.62
N TYR A 9 3.15 -15.29 -6.97
CA TYR A 9 3.65 -14.20 -6.12
C TYR A 9 2.63 -13.08 -5.98
N THR A 10 1.88 -12.76 -7.05
CA THR A 10 0.81 -11.77 -6.98
C THR A 10 -0.33 -12.23 -6.06
N GLY A 11 -0.76 -13.48 -6.19
CA GLY A 11 -1.85 -14.03 -5.36
C GLY A 11 -1.48 -14.09 -3.88
N VAL A 12 -0.31 -14.63 -3.56
CA VAL A 12 0.20 -14.66 -2.17
C VAL A 12 0.41 -13.24 -1.64
N GLY A 13 0.98 -12.36 -2.47
CA GLY A 13 1.17 -10.96 -2.11
C GLY A 13 -0.14 -10.24 -1.82
N ALA A 14 -1.15 -10.41 -2.67
CA ALA A 14 -2.48 -9.83 -2.46
C ALA A 14 -3.15 -10.34 -1.17
N ALA A 15 -3.03 -11.63 -0.88
CA ALA A 15 -3.53 -12.23 0.36
C ALA A 15 -2.84 -11.63 1.60
N LEU A 16 -1.52 -11.45 1.56
CA LEU A 16 -0.76 -10.84 2.65
C LEU A 16 -1.14 -9.36 2.84
N VAL A 17 -1.28 -8.59 1.76
CA VAL A 17 -1.75 -7.20 1.82
C VAL A 17 -3.15 -7.14 2.40
N ALA A 18 -4.08 -7.97 1.92
CA ALA A 18 -5.44 -8.02 2.45
C ALA A 18 -5.45 -8.32 3.96
N ALA A 19 -4.70 -9.34 4.39
CA ALA A 19 -4.59 -9.69 5.80
C ALA A 19 -4.05 -8.54 6.66
N ALA A 20 -2.94 -7.89 6.22
CA ALA A 20 -2.37 -6.75 6.95
C ALA A 20 -3.33 -5.55 7.01
N THR A 21 -4.11 -5.32 5.95
CA THR A 21 -5.11 -4.27 5.88
C THR A 21 -6.28 -4.53 6.84
N ILE A 22 -6.70 -5.81 6.97
CA ILE A 22 -7.85 -6.20 7.82
C ILE A 22 -7.49 -6.24 9.32
N VAL A 23 -6.27 -6.69 9.65
CA VAL A 23 -5.87 -6.95 11.05
C VAL A 23 -5.86 -5.68 11.90
N ILE A 24 -5.45 -4.54 11.33
CA ILE A 24 -5.43 -3.27 12.03
C ILE A 24 -6.17 -2.25 11.18
N GLN A 25 -7.37 -1.90 11.64
CA GLN A 25 -8.23 -0.87 11.02
C GLN A 25 -8.67 0.13 12.07
N ILE A 26 -8.39 1.40 11.82
CA ILE A 26 -8.89 2.52 12.63
C ILE A 26 -9.97 3.22 11.81
N PRO A 27 -11.26 3.04 12.16
CA PRO A 27 -12.36 3.63 11.39
C PRO A 27 -12.31 5.15 11.34
N SER A 28 -12.64 5.71 10.20
CA SER A 28 -12.78 7.13 9.93
C SER A 28 -14.25 7.47 9.70
N PRO A 29 -14.96 7.98 10.70
CA PRO A 29 -16.41 8.23 10.59
C PRO A 29 -16.78 9.26 9.52
N GLN A 30 -15.89 10.22 9.25
CA GLN A 30 -16.11 11.33 8.33
C GLN A 30 -16.23 10.89 6.86
N THR A 31 -15.45 9.88 6.49
CA THR A 31 -15.35 9.37 5.11
C THR A 31 -15.87 7.95 4.97
N LYS A 32 -16.36 7.37 6.08
CA LYS A 32 -16.74 5.95 6.13
C LYS A 32 -15.65 5.04 5.56
N GLY A 33 -14.39 5.42 5.80
CA GLY A 33 -13.18 4.69 5.47
C GLY A 33 -12.46 4.21 6.73
N TYR A 34 -11.19 3.89 6.61
CA TYR A 34 -10.34 3.48 7.72
C TYR A 34 -8.85 3.64 7.40
N ILE A 35 -8.04 3.91 8.43
CA ILE A 35 -6.57 3.87 8.38
C ILE A 35 -6.13 2.44 8.68
N ASN A 36 -5.09 1.95 8.01
CA ASN A 36 -4.62 0.56 8.13
C ASN A 36 -3.10 0.45 7.96
N LEU A 37 -2.55 -0.78 8.10
CA LEU A 37 -1.12 -1.06 7.92
C LEU A 37 -0.79 -1.82 6.62
N GLY A 38 -1.71 -1.88 5.68
CA GLY A 38 -1.53 -2.57 4.39
C GLY A 38 -0.33 -2.08 3.58
N ASP A 39 -0.04 -0.77 3.63
CA ASP A 39 1.08 -0.12 2.92
C ASP A 39 2.44 -0.73 3.26
N THR A 40 2.59 -1.20 4.50
CA THR A 40 3.79 -1.93 4.93
C THR A 40 4.08 -3.13 4.03
N LEU A 41 3.05 -3.91 3.71
CA LEU A 41 3.17 -5.11 2.88
C LEU A 41 3.23 -4.74 1.39
N ILE A 42 2.49 -3.71 0.94
CA ILE A 42 2.56 -3.21 -0.43
C ILE A 42 4.01 -2.79 -0.75
N PHE A 43 4.62 -1.95 0.09
CA PHE A 43 6.00 -1.50 -0.11
C PHE A 43 6.99 -2.65 -0.03
N THR A 44 6.85 -3.53 0.96
CA THR A 44 7.73 -4.69 1.10
C THR A 44 7.68 -5.60 -0.13
N ILE A 45 6.49 -5.95 -0.60
CA ILE A 45 6.28 -6.81 -1.77
C ILE A 45 6.80 -6.13 -3.03
N ALA A 46 6.52 -4.84 -3.21
CA ALA A 46 7.00 -4.07 -4.34
C ALA A 46 8.53 -3.99 -4.37
N MET A 47 9.20 -3.76 -3.23
CA MET A 47 10.65 -3.77 -3.11
C MET A 47 11.28 -5.14 -3.40
N LEU A 48 10.61 -6.23 -3.07
CA LEU A 48 11.11 -7.60 -3.27
C LEU A 48 10.85 -8.15 -4.67
N PHE A 49 9.72 -7.82 -5.27
CA PHE A 49 9.23 -8.48 -6.49
C PHE A 49 9.01 -7.53 -7.68
N GLY A 50 9.17 -6.23 -7.48
CA GLY A 50 9.08 -5.20 -8.53
C GLY A 50 7.68 -4.71 -8.84
N ALA A 51 7.59 -3.80 -9.80
CA ALA A 51 6.41 -2.97 -10.09
C ALA A 51 5.12 -3.75 -10.39
N LYS A 52 5.21 -4.75 -11.29
CA LYS A 52 4.01 -5.52 -11.69
C LYS A 52 3.39 -6.26 -10.53
N ILE A 53 4.21 -6.95 -9.71
CA ILE A 53 3.72 -7.71 -8.56
C ILE A 53 3.29 -6.77 -7.45
N GLY A 54 4.09 -5.73 -7.14
CA GLY A 54 3.76 -4.73 -6.13
C GLY A 54 2.45 -4.02 -6.42
N GLY A 55 2.26 -3.54 -7.65
CA GLY A 55 1.03 -2.87 -8.06
C GLY A 55 -0.20 -3.78 -8.03
N LEU A 56 -0.11 -4.98 -8.62
CA LEU A 56 -1.23 -5.92 -8.63
C LEU A 56 -1.57 -6.44 -7.23
N ALA A 57 -0.56 -6.81 -6.43
CA ALA A 57 -0.77 -7.29 -5.06
C ALA A 57 -1.33 -6.18 -4.16
N GLY A 58 -0.80 -4.96 -4.29
CA GLY A 58 -1.28 -3.78 -3.55
C GLY A 58 -2.73 -3.45 -3.88
N GLY A 59 -3.02 -3.24 -5.16
CA GLY A 59 -4.36 -2.88 -5.61
C GLY A 59 -5.40 -3.96 -5.30
N ILE A 60 -5.17 -5.19 -5.74
CA ILE A 60 -6.13 -6.30 -5.55
C ILE A 60 -6.28 -6.64 -4.06
N GLY A 61 -5.17 -6.73 -3.31
CA GLY A 61 -5.21 -7.09 -1.89
C GLY A 61 -5.97 -6.07 -1.06
N SER A 62 -5.71 -4.77 -1.27
CA SER A 62 -6.39 -3.70 -0.54
C SER A 62 -7.87 -3.60 -0.92
N ALA A 63 -8.20 -3.72 -2.21
CA ALA A 63 -9.60 -3.72 -2.66
C ALA A 63 -10.41 -4.92 -2.12
N LEU A 64 -9.80 -6.10 -2.03
CA LEU A 64 -10.41 -7.27 -1.39
C LEU A 64 -10.62 -7.04 0.10
N ALA A 65 -9.66 -6.39 0.79
CA ALA A 65 -9.83 -6.02 2.20
C ALA A 65 -11.03 -5.11 2.41
N ASP A 66 -11.22 -4.09 1.54
CA ASP A 66 -12.38 -3.21 1.59
C ASP A 66 -13.69 -3.98 1.46
N ILE A 67 -13.77 -4.89 0.48
CA ILE A 67 -14.99 -5.70 0.27
C ILE A 67 -15.29 -6.57 1.48
N ILE A 68 -14.27 -7.27 2.01
CA ILE A 68 -14.42 -8.19 3.15
C ILE A 68 -14.79 -7.42 4.43
N SER A 69 -14.24 -6.23 4.62
CA SER A 69 -14.46 -5.41 5.82
C SER A 69 -15.75 -4.55 5.75
N GLY A 70 -16.54 -4.65 4.67
CA GLY A 70 -17.79 -3.90 4.54
C GLY A 70 -17.66 -2.50 3.95
N TYR A 71 -16.48 -2.15 3.44
CA TYR A 71 -16.18 -0.87 2.79
C TYR A 71 -16.15 -0.99 1.25
N ALA A 72 -16.98 -1.83 0.68
CA ALA A 72 -16.97 -2.19 -0.75
C ALA A 72 -17.07 -0.97 -1.70
N HIS A 73 -17.66 0.14 -1.26
CA HIS A 73 -17.73 1.37 -2.04
C HIS A 73 -16.35 2.03 -2.24
N TRP A 74 -15.38 1.75 -1.36
CA TRP A 74 -14.00 2.20 -1.49
C TRP A 74 -13.18 1.35 -2.46
N ALA A 75 -13.53 0.07 -2.62
CA ALA A 75 -12.72 -0.90 -3.37
C ALA A 75 -12.28 -0.45 -4.77
N PRO A 76 -13.10 0.23 -5.61
CA PRO A 76 -12.66 0.70 -6.92
C PRO A 76 -11.56 1.77 -6.83
N PHE A 77 -11.67 2.71 -5.90
CA PHE A 77 -10.68 3.76 -5.67
C PHE A 77 -9.39 3.17 -5.10
N THR A 78 -9.52 2.33 -4.08
CA THR A 78 -8.41 1.62 -3.44
C THR A 78 -7.64 0.75 -4.43
N LEU A 79 -8.33 0.04 -5.32
CA LEU A 79 -7.69 -0.75 -6.38
C LEU A 79 -6.69 0.08 -7.20
N VAL A 80 -7.13 1.26 -7.61
CA VAL A 80 -6.31 2.16 -8.46
C VAL A 80 -5.19 2.80 -7.64
N ILE A 81 -5.52 3.43 -6.52
CA ILE A 81 -4.58 4.17 -5.68
C ILE A 81 -3.47 3.23 -5.18
N LYS A 82 -3.83 2.11 -4.53
CA LYS A 82 -2.86 1.14 -4.00
C LYS A 82 -2.11 0.38 -5.09
N GLY A 83 -2.73 0.25 -6.26
CA GLY A 83 -2.07 -0.27 -7.46
C GLY A 83 -0.96 0.66 -7.95
N ILE A 84 -1.23 1.96 -8.06
CA ILE A 84 -0.24 2.97 -8.47
C ILE A 84 0.86 3.08 -7.42
N GLU A 85 0.53 3.16 -6.14
CA GLU A 85 1.45 3.20 -5.01
C GLU A 85 2.47 2.04 -5.08
N GLY A 86 1.99 0.80 -5.17
CA GLY A 86 2.84 -0.39 -5.29
C GLY A 86 3.65 -0.42 -6.58
N PHE A 87 3.09 0.08 -7.68
CA PHE A 87 3.79 0.20 -8.96
C PHE A 87 4.95 1.20 -8.89
N ILE A 88 4.76 2.37 -8.27
CA ILE A 88 5.81 3.37 -8.07
C ILE A 88 6.97 2.78 -7.25
N VAL A 89 6.67 2.18 -6.09
CA VAL A 89 7.71 1.58 -5.25
C VAL A 89 8.46 0.49 -6.01
N GLY A 90 7.76 -0.41 -6.68
CA GLY A 90 8.38 -1.49 -7.43
C GLY A 90 9.18 -1.03 -8.65
N SER A 91 8.86 0.13 -9.23
CA SER A 91 9.59 0.70 -10.36
C SER A 91 10.91 1.35 -9.92
N PHE A 92 10.91 2.09 -8.82
CA PHE A 92 12.05 2.92 -8.42
C PHE A 92 12.85 2.35 -7.23
N VAL A 93 12.24 1.44 -6.45
CA VAL A 93 12.82 0.92 -5.21
C VAL A 93 12.97 -0.62 -5.25
N TYR A 94 12.85 -1.25 -6.41
CA TYR A 94 13.06 -2.69 -6.56
C TYR A 94 14.47 -3.12 -6.15
N ASN A 95 14.56 -4.10 -5.25
CA ASN A 95 15.80 -4.70 -4.73
C ASN A 95 16.93 -3.67 -4.44
N PRO A 96 16.66 -2.62 -3.64
CA PRO A 96 17.60 -1.51 -3.48
C PRO A 96 18.84 -1.97 -2.71
N GLU A 97 20.06 -1.68 -3.17
CA GLU A 97 21.29 -1.90 -2.39
C GLU A 97 21.25 -1.13 -1.06
N ASN A 98 20.84 0.12 -1.13
CA ASN A 98 20.62 0.98 0.03
C ASN A 98 19.22 1.60 -0.09
N VAL A 99 18.29 1.16 0.76
CA VAL A 99 16.91 1.64 0.77
C VAL A 99 16.81 3.12 1.17
N TYR A 100 17.73 3.62 1.99
CA TYR A 100 17.71 5.02 2.42
C TYR A 100 17.98 5.99 1.27
N LYS A 101 18.81 5.60 0.29
CA LYS A 101 19.01 6.39 -0.95
C LYS A 101 17.76 6.45 -1.83
N LYS A 102 16.81 5.55 -1.61
CA LYS A 102 15.55 5.45 -2.34
C LYS A 102 14.36 6.05 -1.58
N LEU A 103 14.60 6.60 -0.38
CA LEU A 103 13.56 7.21 0.45
C LEU A 103 12.68 8.25 -0.28
N PRO A 104 13.21 9.13 -1.16
CA PRO A 104 12.38 10.06 -1.92
C PRO A 104 11.28 9.37 -2.75
N PHE A 105 11.55 8.19 -3.31
CA PHE A 105 10.55 7.45 -4.08
C PHE A 105 9.52 6.74 -3.21
N LEU A 106 9.89 6.31 -1.99
CA LEU A 106 8.93 5.81 -1.00
C LEU A 106 8.00 6.93 -0.54
N ILE A 107 8.55 8.12 -0.30
CA ILE A 107 7.76 9.31 0.04
C ILE A 107 6.84 9.69 -1.13
N LEU A 108 7.32 9.66 -2.37
CA LEU A 108 6.51 9.93 -3.56
C LEU A 108 5.30 8.99 -3.66
N ALA A 109 5.51 7.69 -3.41
CA ALA A 109 4.42 6.71 -3.41
C ALA A 109 3.41 6.97 -2.28
N GLY A 110 3.89 7.28 -1.08
CA GLY A 110 3.00 7.67 0.03
C GLY A 110 2.23 8.96 -0.24
N LEU A 111 2.84 9.96 -0.87
CA LEU A 111 2.17 11.19 -1.28
C LEU A 111 1.13 10.94 -2.37
N GLU A 112 1.42 10.07 -3.33
CA GLU A 112 0.44 9.63 -4.34
C GLU A 112 -0.79 9.05 -3.66
N MET A 113 -0.61 8.16 -2.69
CA MET A 113 -1.70 7.58 -1.93
C MET A 113 -2.51 8.65 -1.19
N VAL A 114 -1.86 9.57 -0.46
CA VAL A 114 -2.54 10.65 0.26
C VAL A 114 -3.36 11.53 -0.69
N VAL A 115 -2.80 11.92 -1.82
CA VAL A 115 -3.49 12.73 -2.83
C VAL A 115 -4.62 11.93 -3.50
N GLY A 116 -4.39 10.68 -3.82
CA GLY A 116 -5.40 9.81 -4.44
C GLY A 116 -6.64 9.65 -3.56
N TYR A 117 -6.46 9.36 -2.27
CA TYR A 117 -7.59 9.28 -1.33
C TYR A 117 -8.23 10.64 -1.11
N PHE A 118 -7.47 11.72 -0.94
CA PHE A 118 -8.02 13.06 -0.84
C PHE A 118 -8.95 13.39 -2.01
N LEU A 119 -8.54 13.12 -3.25
CA LEU A 119 -9.38 13.36 -4.43
C LEU A 119 -10.64 12.48 -4.44
N ALA A 120 -10.52 11.21 -4.08
CA ALA A 120 -11.67 10.31 -3.97
C ALA A 120 -12.66 10.79 -2.88
N GLU A 121 -12.14 11.21 -1.73
CA GLU A 121 -12.90 11.73 -0.60
C GLU A 121 -13.64 13.03 -0.97
N VAL A 122 -12.98 13.94 -1.70
CA VAL A 122 -13.63 15.15 -2.21
C VAL A 122 -14.82 14.82 -3.11
N ILE A 123 -14.67 13.82 -3.97
CA ILE A 123 -15.76 13.39 -4.88
C ILE A 123 -16.91 12.75 -4.11
N LEU A 124 -16.61 11.91 -3.11
CA LEU A 124 -17.62 11.13 -2.39
C LEU A 124 -18.31 11.91 -1.26
N TYR A 125 -17.55 12.76 -0.55
CA TYR A 125 -17.97 13.36 0.73
C TYR A 125 -17.80 14.87 0.80
N GLY A 126 -17.14 15.47 -0.19
CA GLY A 126 -16.82 16.90 -0.21
C GLY A 126 -15.50 17.24 0.49
N ILE A 127 -15.09 18.51 0.34
CA ILE A 127 -13.75 18.97 0.76
C ILE A 127 -13.53 18.93 2.29
N GLY A 128 -14.59 19.17 3.09
CA GLY A 128 -14.47 19.21 4.55
C GLY A 128 -13.99 17.87 5.12
N PRO A 129 -14.71 16.76 4.93
CA PRO A 129 -14.27 15.42 5.31
C PRO A 129 -12.91 15.05 4.75
N ALA A 130 -12.63 15.35 3.48
CA ALA A 130 -11.36 15.05 2.84
C ALA A 130 -10.15 15.73 3.54
N LEU A 131 -10.29 16.98 3.96
CA LEU A 131 -9.23 17.69 4.70
C LEU A 131 -8.95 17.06 6.06
N VAL A 132 -9.97 16.53 6.73
CA VAL A 132 -9.84 15.88 8.04
C VAL A 132 -9.05 14.57 7.95
N GLU A 133 -9.11 13.87 6.82
CA GLU A 133 -8.42 12.59 6.63
C GLU A 133 -6.93 12.72 6.28
N ILE A 134 -6.47 13.87 5.79
CA ILE A 134 -5.06 14.06 5.39
C ILE A 134 -4.07 13.64 6.48
N PRO A 135 -4.20 14.05 7.76
CA PRO A 135 -3.27 13.62 8.81
C PRO A 135 -3.24 12.11 9.01
N GLY A 136 -4.40 11.46 8.94
CA GLY A 136 -4.53 10.01 9.06
C GLY A 136 -3.85 9.29 7.91
N ASN A 137 -4.09 9.72 6.68
CA ASN A 137 -3.47 9.17 5.47
C ASN A 137 -1.94 9.41 5.48
N CYS A 138 -1.46 10.58 5.96
CA CYS A 138 -0.03 10.83 6.14
C CYS A 138 0.60 9.90 7.18
N PHE A 139 -0.08 9.65 8.30
CA PHE A 139 0.37 8.69 9.32
C PHE A 139 0.45 7.28 8.75
N GLN A 140 -0.55 6.85 7.97
CA GLN A 140 -0.57 5.56 7.29
C GLN A 140 0.63 5.42 6.34
N ALA A 141 0.86 6.39 5.46
CA ALA A 141 2.00 6.39 4.54
C ALA A 141 3.34 6.33 5.28
N GLY A 142 3.52 7.17 6.31
CA GLY A 142 4.74 7.20 7.12
C GLY A 142 5.02 5.89 7.83
N SER A 143 4.01 5.29 8.45
CA SER A 143 4.12 3.99 9.10
C SER A 143 4.45 2.87 8.11
N GLY A 144 3.81 2.88 6.93
CA GLY A 144 4.10 1.95 5.82
C GLY A 144 5.56 2.00 5.38
N ILE A 145 6.11 3.20 5.21
CA ILE A 145 7.53 3.41 4.86
C ILE A 145 8.44 2.83 5.94
N ILE A 146 8.22 3.21 7.21
CA ILE A 146 9.08 2.80 8.33
C ILE A 146 9.07 1.28 8.47
N PHE A 147 7.90 0.66 8.59
CA PHE A 147 7.80 -0.78 8.82
C PHE A 147 8.27 -1.60 7.63
N SER A 148 8.04 -1.16 6.40
CA SER A 148 8.56 -1.86 5.21
C SER A 148 10.09 -1.87 5.14
N ILE A 149 10.76 -0.78 5.54
CA ILE A 149 12.22 -0.71 5.64
C ILE A 149 12.73 -1.67 6.72
N LEU A 150 12.07 -1.74 7.86
CA LEU A 150 12.43 -2.67 8.95
C LEU A 150 12.30 -4.13 8.51
N ILE A 151 11.19 -4.49 7.86
CA ILE A 151 10.94 -5.84 7.33
C ILE A 151 12.00 -6.19 6.27
N LEU A 152 12.26 -5.30 5.31
CA LEU A 152 13.28 -5.53 4.29
C LEU A 152 14.66 -5.77 4.91
N SER A 153 15.00 -4.98 5.94
CA SER A 153 16.25 -5.11 6.66
C SER A 153 16.38 -6.45 7.39
N ALA A 154 15.29 -6.92 8.02
CA ALA A 154 15.23 -8.21 8.69
C ALA A 154 15.40 -9.38 7.69
N ILE A 155 14.67 -9.35 6.57
CA ILE A 155 14.76 -10.37 5.50
C ILE A 155 16.22 -10.47 4.97
N ARG A 156 16.90 -9.34 4.81
CA ARG A 156 18.26 -9.32 4.31
C ARG A 156 19.29 -9.86 5.29
N ARG A 157 19.04 -9.69 6.60
CA ARG A 157 19.92 -10.30 7.64
C ARG A 157 19.83 -11.82 7.58
N ILE A 158 18.61 -12.37 7.50
CA ILE A 158 18.40 -13.82 7.43
C ILE A 158 19.08 -14.45 6.19
N LYS A 159 19.09 -13.75 5.05
CA LYS A 159 19.73 -14.25 3.82
C LYS A 159 21.26 -14.23 3.83
N LYS A 160 21.88 -13.54 4.80
CA LYS A 160 23.35 -13.45 4.93
C LYS A 160 23.92 -14.47 5.91
N THR A 161 23.06 -15.09 6.72
CA THR A 161 23.40 -16.23 7.61
C THR A 161 23.22 -17.53 6.87
#